data_a2250eaa58055366883b54ffcb368f64
#
_entry.id   a2250eaa58055366883b54ffcb368f64
#
_cell.length_a   1.000
_cell.length_b   1.000
_cell.length_c   1.000
_cell.angle_alpha   90.00
_cell.angle_beta   90.00
_cell.angle_gamma   90.00
#
_symmetry.space_group_name_H-M   'P 1'
#
loop_
_entity.id
_entity.type
_entity.pdbx_description
1 polymer ?
#
loop_
_entity_poly.entity_id
_entity_poly.type
_entity_poly.pdbx_seq_one_letter_code
_entity_poly.pdbx_strand_id
1 'polypeptide(L)'
;MANTSVPPEPRFREYLDSLGRAVGHQDRRDPLRCYLTGLCLPGERKSVEPMAARVDPRHVRARHQSMHHFVTNAPWEDAAVLRAARDWVLDALERHGPVAAWIVDDTGIPKKGRHSVGVARQYCGVLGKPENCQVAVTLTLANEAVSVPAAYRLYLPEVWANDPKRRRAAGVPDAVPFRTKWELALE
;
A
#
# COMPACT_ATOMS: atom_id res chain seq x y z
N MET A 1 -11.26 33.55 -0.60
CA MET A 1 -10.78 32.60 0.41
C MET A 1 -9.52 31.95 -0.13
N ALA A 2 -8.38 32.20 0.51
CA ALA A 2 -7.08 31.77 0.02
C ALA A 2 -6.96 30.25 0.06
N ASN A 3 -6.56 29.69 -1.07
CA ASN A 3 -6.26 28.27 -1.22
C ASN A 3 -4.94 27.98 -0.50
N THR A 4 -5.02 27.62 0.78
CA THR A 4 -3.84 27.15 1.55
C THR A 4 -3.57 25.69 1.27
N SER A 5 -3.15 25.37 0.03
CA SER A 5 -2.38 24.15 -0.20
C SER A 5 -1.01 24.39 0.45
N VAL A 6 -0.83 23.92 1.67
CA VAL A 6 0.49 23.91 2.32
C VAL A 6 1.41 23.12 1.39
N PRO A 7 2.49 23.73 0.87
CA PRO A 7 3.44 22.98 0.04
C PRO A 7 4.04 21.86 0.89
N PRO A 8 4.20 20.64 0.33
CA PRO A 8 4.85 19.55 1.04
C PRO A 8 6.23 20.01 1.55
N GLU A 9 6.59 19.63 2.77
CA GLU A 9 7.94 19.85 3.28
C GLU A 9 8.99 19.33 2.27
N PRO A 10 10.18 19.94 2.17
CA PRO A 10 11.22 19.50 1.24
C PRO A 10 11.49 18.00 1.28
N ARG A 11 11.55 17.42 2.49
CA ARG A 11 11.74 15.95 2.68
C ARG A 11 10.61 15.12 2.07
N PHE A 12 9.36 15.54 2.22
CA PHE A 12 8.23 14.84 1.60
C PHE A 12 8.28 14.91 0.09
N ARG A 13 8.72 16.04 -0.47
CA ARG A 13 8.92 16.19 -1.91
C ARG A 13 10.00 15.26 -2.43
N GLU A 14 11.14 15.20 -1.76
CA GLU A 14 12.25 14.28 -2.09
C GLU A 14 11.81 12.81 -2.02
N TYR A 15 11.02 12.45 -1.01
CA TYR A 15 10.42 11.13 -0.90
C TYR A 15 9.50 10.82 -2.10
N LEU A 16 8.60 11.74 -2.45
CA LEU A 16 7.72 11.61 -3.61
C LEU A 16 8.52 11.48 -4.92
N ASP A 17 9.62 12.20 -5.06
CA ASP A 17 10.48 12.11 -6.23
C ASP A 17 11.23 10.77 -6.28
N SER A 18 11.65 10.24 -5.14
CA SER A 18 12.22 8.88 -5.04
C SER A 18 11.24 7.83 -5.50
N LEU A 19 10.03 7.81 -4.97
CA LEU A 19 8.98 6.90 -5.40
C LEU A 19 8.56 7.14 -6.87
N GLY A 20 8.56 8.40 -7.30
CA GLY A 20 8.28 8.78 -8.69
C GLY A 20 9.26 8.16 -9.70
N ARG A 21 10.51 7.94 -9.31
CA ARG A 21 11.49 7.18 -10.13
C ARG A 21 11.15 5.69 -10.18
N ALA A 22 10.69 5.13 -9.06
CA ALA A 22 10.36 3.71 -8.94
C ALA A 22 9.14 3.28 -9.77
N VAL A 23 8.18 4.17 -10.01
CA VAL A 23 7.01 3.86 -10.87
C VAL A 23 7.32 3.90 -12.38
N GLY A 24 8.54 4.24 -12.76
CA GLY A 24 9.06 4.13 -14.12
C GLY A 24 8.72 5.30 -15.03
N HIS A 25 7.51 5.35 -15.61
CA HIS A 25 7.19 6.34 -16.62
C HIS A 25 6.85 7.72 -16.01
N GLN A 26 7.22 8.81 -16.72
CA GLN A 26 6.99 10.20 -16.31
C GLN A 26 5.52 10.49 -15.98
N ASP A 27 4.59 9.98 -16.80
CA ASP A 27 3.15 10.23 -16.64
C ASP A 27 2.55 9.65 -15.37
N ARG A 28 3.24 8.72 -14.70
CA ARG A 28 2.81 8.12 -13.44
C ARG A 28 3.20 8.94 -12.21
N ARG A 29 4.12 9.90 -12.37
CA ARG A 29 4.68 10.67 -11.24
C ARG A 29 3.68 11.64 -10.63
N ASP A 30 2.94 12.38 -11.47
CA ASP A 30 1.93 13.32 -10.97
C ASP A 30 0.74 12.61 -10.30
N PRO A 31 0.13 11.56 -10.88
CA PRO A 31 -0.89 10.76 -10.19
C PRO A 31 -0.40 10.14 -8.87
N LEU A 32 0.81 9.60 -8.83
CA LEU A 32 1.43 9.08 -7.61
C LEU A 32 1.53 10.17 -6.54
N ARG A 33 2.07 11.34 -6.92
CA ARG A 33 2.21 12.50 -6.03
C ARG A 33 0.86 12.92 -5.46
N CYS A 34 -0.15 13.07 -6.32
CA CYS A 34 -1.51 13.42 -5.91
C CYS A 34 -2.10 12.36 -4.95
N TYR A 35 -1.91 11.09 -5.24
CA TYR A 35 -2.42 9.99 -4.43
C TYR A 35 -1.79 9.98 -3.03
N LEU A 36 -0.46 10.04 -2.95
CA LEU A 36 0.26 10.05 -1.67
C LEU A 36 -0.03 11.33 -0.86
N THR A 37 -0.10 12.49 -1.52
CA THR A 37 -0.52 13.73 -0.86
C THR A 37 -1.93 13.60 -0.30
N GLY A 38 -2.87 13.02 -1.07
CA GLY A 38 -4.23 12.78 -0.63
C GLY A 38 -4.33 11.83 0.58
N LEU A 39 -3.44 10.84 0.67
CA LEU A 39 -3.33 9.95 1.84
C LEU A 39 -2.87 10.71 3.10
N CYS A 40 -1.95 11.65 2.95
CA CYS A 40 -1.40 12.43 4.07
C CYS A 40 -2.32 13.57 4.53
N LEU A 41 -3.14 14.13 3.64
CA LEU A 41 -4.05 15.21 4.00
C LEU A 41 -5.14 14.73 4.98
N PRO A 42 -5.58 15.57 5.93
CA PRO A 42 -6.63 15.22 6.88
C PRO A 42 -7.94 14.84 6.18
N GLY A 43 -8.73 13.96 6.80
CA GLY A 43 -10.04 13.51 6.31
C GLY A 43 -10.27 12.03 6.58
N GLU A 44 -11.50 11.70 6.99
CA GLU A 44 -11.89 10.34 7.39
C GLU A 44 -11.86 9.34 6.24
N ARG A 45 -12.32 9.76 5.05
CA ARG A 45 -12.36 8.89 3.87
C ARG A 45 -11.13 9.09 3.00
N LYS A 46 -10.41 7.97 2.78
CA LYS A 46 -9.21 7.88 1.92
C LYS A 46 -9.50 7.16 0.59
N SER A 47 -10.75 7.16 0.11
CA SER A 47 -11.06 6.74 -1.26
C SER A 47 -10.64 7.82 -2.27
N VAL A 48 -10.43 7.41 -3.53
CA VAL A 48 -9.78 8.26 -4.54
C VAL A 48 -10.51 9.59 -4.76
N GLU A 49 -11.84 9.57 -4.83
CA GLU A 49 -12.64 10.80 -5.09
C GLU A 49 -12.51 11.86 -3.98
N PRO A 50 -12.73 11.55 -2.68
CA PRO A 50 -12.48 12.50 -1.61
C PRO A 50 -11.04 12.99 -1.52
N MET A 51 -10.06 12.15 -1.87
CA MET A 51 -8.65 12.56 -1.94
C MET A 51 -8.42 13.53 -3.09
N ALA A 52 -8.98 13.26 -4.27
CA ALA A 52 -8.89 14.15 -5.43
C ALA A 52 -9.48 15.53 -5.13
N ALA A 53 -10.63 15.57 -4.45
CA ALA A 53 -11.28 16.83 -4.05
C ALA A 53 -10.43 17.66 -3.07
N ARG A 54 -9.62 17.00 -2.21
CA ARG A 54 -8.72 17.70 -1.28
C ARG A 54 -7.43 18.18 -1.95
N VAL A 55 -6.89 17.36 -2.86
CA VAL A 55 -5.64 17.68 -3.56
C VAL A 55 -5.82 18.79 -4.58
N ASP A 56 -6.90 18.74 -5.35
CA ASP A 56 -7.20 19.75 -6.40
C ASP A 56 -8.71 19.97 -6.49
N PRO A 57 -9.27 20.86 -5.64
CA PRO A 57 -10.71 21.14 -5.62
C PRO A 57 -11.27 21.71 -6.92
N ARG A 58 -10.42 22.29 -7.76
CA ARG A 58 -10.84 22.90 -9.04
C ARG A 58 -11.00 21.87 -10.16
N HIS A 59 -10.28 20.74 -10.08
CA HIS A 59 -10.23 19.73 -11.14
C HIS A 59 -10.52 18.32 -10.61
N VAL A 60 -11.47 18.20 -9.69
CA VAL A 60 -11.77 16.93 -8.95
C VAL A 60 -11.94 15.75 -9.90
N ARG A 61 -12.74 15.90 -10.96
CA ARG A 61 -13.03 14.82 -11.92
C ARG A 61 -11.76 14.34 -12.64
N ALA A 62 -10.94 15.25 -13.12
CA ALA A 62 -9.69 14.91 -13.82
C ALA A 62 -8.70 14.23 -12.86
N ARG A 63 -8.56 14.75 -11.65
CA ARG A 63 -7.71 14.15 -10.61
C ARG A 63 -8.19 12.78 -10.17
N HIS A 64 -9.50 12.62 -9.98
CA HIS A 64 -10.09 11.32 -9.68
C HIS A 64 -9.75 10.29 -10.76
N GLN A 65 -9.99 10.62 -12.04
CA GLN A 65 -9.68 9.70 -13.14
C GLN A 65 -8.20 9.36 -13.22
N SER A 66 -7.32 10.35 -13.10
CA SER A 66 -5.87 10.17 -13.14
C SER A 66 -5.36 9.28 -11.99
N MET A 67 -5.76 9.57 -10.77
CA MET A 67 -5.39 8.78 -9.58
C MET A 67 -5.98 7.38 -9.62
N HIS A 68 -7.24 7.24 -10.05
CA HIS A 68 -7.90 5.94 -10.19
C HIS A 68 -7.18 5.08 -11.23
N HIS A 69 -6.90 5.62 -12.43
CA HIS A 69 -6.13 4.90 -13.45
C HIS A 69 -4.76 4.47 -12.94
N PHE A 70 -4.07 5.33 -12.19
CA PHE A 70 -2.76 5.03 -11.62
C PHE A 70 -2.79 3.79 -10.70
N VAL A 71 -3.77 3.71 -9.80
CA VAL A 71 -3.84 2.61 -8.83
C VAL A 71 -4.47 1.32 -9.38
N THR A 72 -5.25 1.40 -10.48
CA THR A 72 -5.98 0.24 -11.02
C THR A 72 -5.40 -0.32 -12.31
N ASN A 73 -4.82 0.52 -13.16
CA ASN A 73 -4.49 0.14 -14.54
C ASN A 73 -3.04 0.43 -14.94
N ALA A 74 -2.37 1.39 -14.29
CA ALA A 74 -1.02 1.75 -14.69
C ALA A 74 -0.03 0.61 -14.39
N PRO A 75 0.81 0.21 -15.37
CA PRO A 75 1.72 -0.92 -15.24
C PRO A 75 3.00 -0.52 -14.48
N TRP A 76 2.92 -0.40 -13.16
CA TRP A 76 4.05 -0.20 -12.27
C TRP A 76 4.22 -1.41 -11.34
N GLU A 77 5.44 -1.66 -10.92
CA GLU A 77 5.77 -2.79 -10.07
C GLU A 77 5.80 -2.38 -8.59
N ASP A 78 4.98 -3.03 -7.78
CA ASP A 78 4.90 -2.80 -6.34
C ASP A 78 6.24 -3.07 -5.63
N ALA A 79 6.97 -4.11 -6.04
CA ALA A 79 8.26 -4.43 -5.49
C ALA A 79 9.30 -3.30 -5.66
N ALA A 80 9.27 -2.57 -6.78
CA ALA A 80 10.15 -1.43 -7.00
C ALA A 80 9.79 -0.25 -6.08
N VAL A 81 8.50 0.03 -5.92
CA VAL A 81 8.00 1.09 -5.03
C VAL A 81 8.28 0.75 -3.57
N LEU A 82 8.06 -0.51 -3.17
CA LEU A 82 8.36 -0.97 -1.80
C LEU A 82 9.84 -0.86 -1.48
N ARG A 83 10.74 -1.25 -2.40
CA ARG A 83 12.18 -1.07 -2.22
C ARG A 83 12.54 0.40 -2.02
N ALA A 84 12.06 1.27 -2.89
CA ALA A 84 12.35 2.71 -2.78
C ALA A 84 11.82 3.31 -1.48
N ALA A 85 10.63 2.91 -1.04
CA ALA A 85 10.06 3.35 0.23
C ALA A 85 10.87 2.83 1.43
N ARG A 86 11.22 1.53 1.42
CA ARG A 86 12.03 0.91 2.46
C ARG A 86 13.40 1.58 2.58
N ASP A 87 14.11 1.75 1.48
CA ASP A 87 15.45 2.33 1.49
C ASP A 87 15.42 3.78 2.03
N TRP A 88 14.38 4.54 1.67
CA TRP A 88 14.16 5.88 2.22
C TRP A 88 13.92 5.91 3.74
N VAL A 89 13.07 5.00 4.24
CA VAL A 89 12.73 4.96 5.66
C VAL A 89 13.84 4.33 6.50
N LEU A 90 14.61 3.40 5.94
CA LEU A 90 15.74 2.77 6.61
C LEU A 90 16.82 3.78 6.96
N ASP A 91 17.23 4.63 6.00
CA ASP A 91 18.16 5.74 6.26
C ASP A 91 17.67 6.67 7.38
N ALA A 92 16.36 6.91 7.43
CA ALA A 92 15.78 7.74 8.49
C ALA A 92 15.76 7.02 9.84
N LEU A 93 15.44 5.72 9.87
CA LEU A 93 15.44 4.91 11.08
C LEU A 93 16.85 4.80 11.69
N GLU A 94 17.86 4.54 10.87
CA GLU A 94 19.24 4.37 11.31
C GLU A 94 19.84 5.65 11.91
N ARG A 95 19.38 6.83 11.50
CA ARG A 95 19.76 8.09 12.16
C ARG A 95 19.28 8.20 13.62
N HIS A 96 18.27 7.42 14.00
CA HIS A 96 17.74 7.36 15.37
C HIS A 96 18.29 6.17 16.18
N GLY A 97 19.17 5.37 15.59
CA GLY A 97 19.81 4.21 16.21
C GLY A 97 19.73 2.96 15.34
N PRO A 98 20.53 1.94 15.64
CA PRO A 98 20.53 0.69 14.88
C PRO A 98 19.18 -0.03 14.97
N VAL A 99 18.88 -0.86 13.97
CA VAL A 99 17.72 -1.77 14.01
C VAL A 99 17.91 -2.73 15.19
N ALA A 100 16.98 -2.70 16.14
CA ALA A 100 16.99 -3.55 17.34
C ALA A 100 16.05 -4.74 17.22
N ALA A 101 15.00 -4.64 16.42
CA ALA A 101 14.01 -5.69 16.25
C ALA A 101 13.45 -5.77 14.83
N TRP A 102 13.15 -7.01 14.41
CA TRP A 102 12.37 -7.35 13.23
C TRP A 102 11.06 -7.96 13.73
N ILE A 103 9.95 -7.28 13.46
CA ILE A 103 8.63 -7.64 13.95
C ILE A 103 7.82 -8.17 12.77
N VAL A 104 7.48 -9.44 12.81
CA VAL A 104 6.59 -10.07 11.83
C VAL A 104 5.20 -10.18 12.44
N ASP A 105 4.20 -9.69 11.72
CA ASP A 105 2.80 -9.75 12.13
C ASP A 105 1.87 -9.94 10.93
N ASP A 106 0.63 -10.30 11.19
CA ASP A 106 -0.40 -10.31 10.16
C ASP A 106 -1.48 -9.23 10.41
N THR A 107 -1.81 -8.51 9.35
CA THR A 107 -2.81 -7.45 9.39
C THR A 107 -4.06 -7.86 8.62
N GLY A 108 -5.19 -7.97 9.32
CA GLY A 108 -6.50 -8.22 8.72
C GLY A 108 -7.11 -6.94 8.17
N ILE A 109 -7.50 -6.95 6.89
CA ILE A 109 -8.17 -5.84 6.20
C ILE A 109 -9.61 -6.25 5.90
N PRO A 110 -10.61 -5.77 6.68
CA PRO A 110 -12.01 -6.14 6.50
C PRO A 110 -12.52 -5.78 5.09
N LYS A 111 -13.31 -6.66 4.50
CA LYS A 111 -13.89 -6.49 3.17
C LYS A 111 -15.37 -6.86 3.17
N LYS A 112 -16.20 -6.08 2.47
CA LYS A 112 -17.61 -6.41 2.26
C LYS A 112 -17.85 -7.34 1.08
N GLY A 113 -17.00 -7.25 0.05
CA GLY A 113 -17.11 -8.03 -1.20
C GLY A 113 -16.34 -9.34 -1.17
N ARG A 114 -16.53 -10.15 -2.23
CA ARG A 114 -15.91 -11.48 -2.38
C ARG A 114 -14.86 -11.55 -3.49
N HIS A 115 -14.64 -10.46 -4.22
CA HIS A 115 -13.83 -10.45 -5.44
C HIS A 115 -12.38 -10.00 -5.23
N SER A 116 -12.08 -9.32 -4.11
CA SER A 116 -10.69 -8.92 -3.82
C SER A 116 -9.81 -10.16 -3.63
N VAL A 117 -8.63 -10.17 -4.24
CA VAL A 117 -7.67 -11.28 -4.16
C VAL A 117 -7.37 -11.62 -2.69
N GLY A 118 -7.40 -12.90 -2.34
CA GLY A 118 -7.12 -13.38 -0.97
C GLY A 118 -8.26 -13.16 0.03
N VAL A 119 -9.41 -12.58 -0.36
CA VAL A 119 -10.53 -12.39 0.55
C VAL A 119 -11.17 -13.73 0.92
N ALA A 120 -11.29 -13.99 2.20
CA ALA A 120 -11.96 -15.17 2.76
C ALA A 120 -12.46 -14.87 4.17
N ARG A 121 -13.35 -15.76 4.69
CA ARG A 121 -13.67 -15.73 6.12
C ARG A 121 -12.50 -16.33 6.89
N GLN A 122 -11.74 -15.48 7.56
CA GLN A 122 -10.56 -15.82 8.33
C GLN A 122 -10.43 -14.88 9.54
N TYR A 123 -9.55 -15.21 10.48
CA TYR A 123 -9.36 -14.37 11.66
C TYR A 123 -8.86 -12.97 11.23
N CYS A 124 -9.56 -11.95 11.70
CA CYS A 124 -9.26 -10.55 11.45
C CYS A 124 -8.86 -9.89 12.77
N GLY A 125 -7.56 -9.70 12.99
CA GLY A 125 -7.02 -9.16 14.24
C GLY A 125 -7.63 -7.82 14.65
N VAL A 126 -7.86 -6.93 13.68
CA VAL A 126 -8.48 -5.62 13.91
C VAL A 126 -9.89 -5.72 14.49
N LEU A 127 -10.61 -6.80 14.19
CA LEU A 127 -11.99 -7.04 14.69
C LEU A 127 -12.03 -8.05 15.83
N GLY A 128 -10.93 -8.71 16.17
CA GLY A 128 -10.84 -9.74 17.20
C GLY A 128 -11.68 -11.00 16.94
N LYS A 129 -12.08 -11.25 15.69
CA LYS A 129 -12.97 -12.36 15.32
C LYS A 129 -12.76 -12.84 13.88
N PRO A 130 -13.22 -14.07 13.52
CA PRO A 130 -13.30 -14.47 12.11
C PRO A 130 -14.29 -13.60 11.35
N GLU A 131 -13.81 -12.95 10.28
CA GLU A 131 -14.60 -12.07 9.43
C GLU A 131 -14.14 -12.15 7.98
N ASN A 132 -14.94 -11.64 7.05
CA ASN A 132 -14.57 -11.55 5.65
C ASN A 132 -13.47 -10.48 5.47
N CYS A 133 -12.24 -10.91 5.26
CA CYS A 133 -11.09 -10.01 5.19
C CYS A 133 -10.02 -10.52 4.22
N GLN A 134 -9.14 -9.61 3.78
CA GLN A 134 -7.82 -9.96 3.29
C GLN A 134 -6.84 -9.95 4.47
N VAL A 135 -5.76 -10.72 4.38
CA VAL A 135 -4.69 -10.68 5.36
C VAL A 135 -3.38 -10.39 4.65
N ALA A 136 -2.62 -9.45 5.17
CA ALA A 136 -1.26 -9.18 4.75
C ALA A 136 -0.28 -9.58 5.85
N VAL A 137 0.74 -10.35 5.52
CA VAL A 137 1.90 -10.58 6.39
C VAL A 137 2.83 -9.40 6.24
N THR A 138 3.23 -8.79 7.34
CA THR A 138 4.02 -7.56 7.37
C THR A 138 5.33 -7.77 8.13
N LEU A 139 6.39 -7.12 7.67
CA LEU A 139 7.65 -6.97 8.38
C LEU A 139 7.82 -5.51 8.77
N THR A 140 8.01 -5.27 10.05
CA THR A 140 8.31 -3.95 10.61
C THR A 140 9.71 -3.97 11.21
N LEU A 141 10.52 -2.97 10.87
CA LEU A 141 11.82 -2.73 11.50
C LEU A 141 11.64 -1.72 12.63
N ALA A 142 12.25 -1.97 13.76
CA ALA A 142 12.12 -1.12 14.94
C ALA A 142 13.48 -0.90 15.64
N ASN A 143 13.61 0.26 16.25
CA ASN A 143 14.58 0.56 17.28
C ASN A 143 13.87 1.21 18.47
N GLU A 144 14.61 1.72 19.47
CA GLU A 144 14.00 2.32 20.68
C GLU A 144 13.17 3.58 20.40
N ALA A 145 13.44 4.30 19.29
CA ALA A 145 12.80 5.56 18.98
C ALA A 145 11.63 5.44 18.00
N VAL A 146 11.72 4.54 17.02
CA VAL A 146 10.77 4.46 15.92
C VAL A 146 10.56 3.02 15.42
N SER A 147 9.41 2.77 14.83
CA SER A 147 9.12 1.53 14.10
C SER A 147 8.55 1.88 12.71
N VAL A 148 9.00 1.17 11.67
CA VAL A 148 8.61 1.42 10.29
C VAL A 148 8.28 0.12 9.56
N PRO A 149 7.15 0.03 8.82
CA PRO A 149 6.86 -1.10 7.97
C PRO A 149 7.85 -1.12 6.79
N ALA A 150 8.54 -2.26 6.61
CA ALA A 150 9.60 -2.44 5.62
C ALA A 150 9.16 -3.33 4.45
N ALA A 151 8.28 -4.29 4.71
CA ALA A 151 7.74 -5.18 3.68
C ALA A 151 6.35 -5.69 4.04
N TYR A 152 5.62 -6.14 3.02
CA TYR A 152 4.37 -6.88 3.21
C TYR A 152 4.16 -7.87 2.07
N ARG A 153 3.39 -8.94 2.36
CA ARG A 153 2.92 -9.91 1.39
C ARG A 153 1.44 -10.18 1.60
N LEU A 154 0.67 -10.14 0.53
CA LEU A 154 -0.73 -10.54 0.60
C LEU A 154 -0.82 -12.06 0.75
N TYR A 155 -1.49 -12.50 1.80
CA TYR A 155 -1.77 -13.92 2.00
C TYR A 155 -2.85 -14.40 1.04
N LEU A 156 -2.56 -15.45 0.29
CA LEU A 156 -3.51 -16.12 -0.59
C LEU A 156 -4.00 -17.39 0.10
N PRO A 157 -5.21 -17.41 0.70
CA PRO A 157 -5.73 -18.60 1.38
C PRO A 157 -5.86 -19.80 0.42
N GLU A 158 -5.84 -21.00 0.97
CA GLU A 158 -5.93 -22.25 0.21
C GLU A 158 -7.17 -22.33 -0.69
N VAL A 159 -8.29 -21.80 -0.22
CA VAL A 159 -9.55 -21.69 -1.00
C VAL A 159 -9.41 -20.79 -2.25
N TRP A 160 -8.41 -19.93 -2.29
CA TRP A 160 -8.04 -19.17 -3.48
C TRP A 160 -6.99 -19.90 -4.32
N ALA A 161 -5.98 -20.44 -3.67
CA ALA A 161 -4.88 -21.13 -4.33
C ALA A 161 -5.39 -22.31 -5.17
N ASN A 162 -6.37 -23.04 -4.65
CA ASN A 162 -6.98 -24.22 -5.25
C ASN A 162 -8.16 -23.92 -6.19
N ASP A 163 -8.48 -22.64 -6.49
CA ASP A 163 -9.53 -22.23 -7.40
C ASP A 163 -8.95 -21.52 -8.65
N PRO A 164 -8.58 -22.26 -9.70
CA PRO A 164 -7.99 -21.68 -10.92
C PRO A 164 -8.94 -20.71 -11.64
N LYS A 165 -10.26 -20.93 -11.53
CA LYS A 165 -11.26 -20.05 -12.15
C LYS A 165 -11.31 -18.70 -11.45
N ARG A 166 -11.31 -18.71 -10.13
CA ARG A 166 -11.32 -17.51 -9.30
C ARG A 166 -10.01 -16.73 -9.46
N ARG A 167 -8.87 -17.42 -9.50
CA ARG A 167 -7.55 -16.83 -9.75
C ARG A 167 -7.51 -16.09 -11.08
N ARG A 168 -7.90 -16.75 -12.17
CA ARG A 168 -7.94 -16.12 -13.51
C ARG A 168 -8.87 -14.91 -13.56
N ALA A 169 -10.07 -15.02 -12.98
CA ALA A 169 -11.01 -13.91 -12.93
C ALA A 169 -10.51 -12.69 -12.18
N ALA A 170 -9.61 -12.89 -11.22
CA ALA A 170 -9.01 -11.84 -10.40
C ALA A 170 -7.59 -11.42 -10.85
N GLY A 171 -7.09 -11.99 -11.97
CA GLY A 171 -5.76 -11.66 -12.50
C GLY A 171 -4.59 -12.16 -11.63
N VAL A 172 -4.80 -13.20 -10.81
CA VAL A 172 -3.71 -13.79 -10.01
C VAL A 172 -2.81 -14.60 -10.94
N PRO A 173 -1.50 -14.29 -11.05
CA PRO A 173 -0.58 -15.05 -11.89
C PRO A 173 -0.49 -16.51 -11.48
N ASP A 174 -0.35 -17.42 -12.47
CA ASP A 174 -0.24 -18.86 -12.22
C ASP A 174 1.01 -19.20 -11.38
N ALA A 175 2.06 -18.40 -11.51
CA ALA A 175 3.32 -18.56 -10.76
C ALA A 175 3.20 -18.29 -9.25
N VAL A 176 2.09 -17.70 -8.76
CA VAL A 176 1.89 -17.45 -7.33
C VAL A 176 1.41 -18.74 -6.65
N PRO A 177 2.24 -19.46 -5.87
CA PRO A 177 1.84 -20.68 -5.18
C PRO A 177 1.05 -20.35 -3.91
N PHE A 178 0.40 -21.38 -3.35
CA PHE A 178 0.01 -21.31 -1.94
C PHE A 178 1.24 -21.26 -1.05
N ARG A 179 1.18 -20.38 -0.06
CA ARG A 179 2.19 -20.28 0.99
C ARG A 179 1.48 -20.02 2.31
N THR A 180 1.95 -20.68 3.36
CA THR A 180 1.55 -20.36 4.72
C THR A 180 2.04 -18.96 5.12
N LYS A 181 1.43 -18.36 6.13
CA LYS A 181 1.87 -17.04 6.62
C LYS A 181 3.33 -17.05 7.08
N TRP A 182 3.79 -18.15 7.65
CA TRP A 182 5.19 -18.33 8.09
C TRP A 182 6.17 -18.37 6.92
N GLU A 183 5.81 -19.07 5.85
CA GLU A 183 6.61 -19.07 4.62
C GLU A 183 6.70 -17.67 4.00
N LEU A 184 5.58 -16.92 3.98
CA LEU A 184 5.58 -15.54 3.50
C LEU A 184 6.42 -14.59 4.37
N ALA A 185 6.51 -14.87 5.68
CA ALA A 185 7.31 -14.07 6.60
C ALA A 185 8.83 -14.27 6.41
N LEU A 186 9.24 -15.39 5.79
CA LEU A 186 10.64 -15.75 5.55
C LEU A 186 11.14 -15.35 4.14
N GLU A 187 10.27 -14.83 3.28
CA GLU A 187 10.60 -14.30 1.94
C GLU A 187 11.12 -12.85 2.01
#